data_04bc3d1eb4eabc3124203b3b693c324f
#
_entry.id   04bc3d1eb4eabc3124203b3b693c324f
#
_cell.length_a   1.000
_cell.length_b   1.000
_cell.length_c   1.000
_cell.angle_alpha   90.00
_cell.angle_beta   90.00
_cell.angle_gamma   90.00
#
_symmetry.space_group_name_H-M   'P 1'
#
loop_
_entity.id
_entity.type
_entity.pdbx_description
1 polymer ?
#
loop_
_entity_poly.entity_id
_entity_poly.type
_entity_poly.pdbx_seq_one_letter_code
_entity_poly.pdbx_strand_id
1 'polypeptide(L)'
;MEVATQAEFDEVLSQHNNIQYVDAIFTDLCGYVRGKRFPVLEANKIFSDGVLLPFSAFYLDVLGGVTNTLNLGWTDGDPDGVLVPVKGSIKPVPWDERFLQVLITMRKEQENWGVIQDPSEVDPRNILKKVMRNFKNTGLKPVVAFELEFYLLDKNRDESGKPIPAEGANKTHVYGIPDLDLFGKLFDDINKNCEMQNIPATTASSEFAAGQYEINLKHTGDLLKAADDAALLRRIIKETSERHDYEATFMAKPFLDQTGNGMHLHLSVYDENEKNIFATSNRYGNKKLKSAIAGFQSMFYDSFPIFIPNRNGYRRIETRNFVPVNTSWSWNRRDVSLRIPAGSDDAKRIEHRVASSDANPYLVLACLLAGLHNGLTNELTPSNQVDFDNNEGADKEADIDMPKNMDQALARFQSSKLLKKYLGKEYLDLYTAAKQGEIDHVESSFVPREEYDLYL
;
A
#
# COMPACT_ATOMS: atom_id res chain seq x y z
N MET A 1 13.60 1.36 18.29
CA MET A 1 12.19 0.98 18.01
C MET A 1 11.47 1.13 19.32
N GLU A 2 10.35 1.85 19.33
CA GLU A 2 9.52 1.87 20.52
C GLU A 2 8.66 0.61 20.50
N VAL A 3 8.94 -0.28 21.45
CA VAL A 3 8.27 -1.58 21.61
C VAL A 3 7.14 -1.40 22.63
N ALA A 4 5.98 -2.00 22.38
CA ALA A 4 4.91 -2.04 23.37
C ALA A 4 5.37 -2.86 24.58
N THR A 5 5.01 -2.41 25.77
CA THR A 5 5.42 -3.03 27.02
C THR A 5 4.30 -3.87 27.62
N GLN A 6 4.64 -4.78 28.57
CA GLN A 6 3.66 -5.49 29.36
C GLN A 6 2.70 -4.52 30.08
N ALA A 7 3.21 -3.40 30.60
CA ALA A 7 2.39 -2.40 31.29
C ALA A 7 1.35 -1.75 30.35
N GLU A 8 1.71 -1.49 29.09
CA GLU A 8 0.77 -1.00 28.06
C GLU A 8 -0.32 -2.04 27.78
N PHE A 9 0.05 -3.32 27.69
CA PHE A 9 -0.91 -4.40 27.51
C PHE A 9 -1.88 -4.52 28.70
N ASP A 10 -1.35 -4.50 29.91
CA ASP A 10 -2.16 -4.61 31.15
C ASP A 10 -3.13 -3.42 31.27
N GLU A 11 -2.69 -2.22 30.89
CA GLU A 11 -3.54 -1.03 30.87
C GLU A 11 -4.71 -1.21 29.89
N VAL A 12 -4.43 -1.62 28.62
CA VAL A 12 -5.48 -1.84 27.62
C VAL A 12 -6.40 -2.99 28.05
N LEU A 13 -5.85 -4.10 28.56
CA LEU A 13 -6.62 -5.25 29.01
C LEU A 13 -7.59 -4.87 30.15
N SER A 14 -7.17 -3.98 31.06
CA SER A 14 -8.02 -3.52 32.19
C SER A 14 -9.26 -2.73 31.73
N GLN A 15 -9.25 -2.20 30.52
CA GLN A 15 -10.35 -1.44 29.94
C GLN A 15 -11.38 -2.34 29.22
N HIS A 16 -11.06 -3.65 29.05
CA HIS A 16 -11.86 -4.59 28.27
C HIS A 16 -12.05 -5.91 29.03
N ASN A 17 -13.25 -6.16 29.56
CA ASN A 17 -13.51 -7.26 30.51
C ASN A 17 -13.67 -8.65 29.86
N ASN A 18 -13.89 -8.72 28.52
CA ASN A 18 -14.28 -9.96 27.83
C ASN A 18 -13.16 -10.56 26.98
N ILE A 19 -11.94 -10.03 27.06
CA ILE A 19 -10.84 -10.47 26.18
C ILE A 19 -10.46 -11.93 26.50
N GLN A 20 -10.50 -12.73 25.44
CA GLN A 20 -10.09 -14.14 25.46
C GLN A 20 -8.83 -14.39 24.63
N TYR A 21 -8.58 -13.56 23.61
CA TYR A 21 -7.50 -13.76 22.65
C TYR A 21 -6.82 -12.45 22.30
N VAL A 22 -5.55 -12.57 21.90
CA VAL A 22 -4.73 -11.48 21.34
C VAL A 22 -4.17 -11.94 19.99
N ASP A 23 -4.50 -11.21 18.94
CA ASP A 23 -3.95 -11.41 17.61
C ASP A 23 -2.69 -10.57 17.43
N ALA A 24 -1.53 -11.22 17.38
CA ALA A 24 -0.27 -10.59 17.01
C ALA A 24 -0.14 -10.60 15.48
N ILE A 25 -0.26 -9.43 14.85
CA ILE A 25 -0.41 -9.31 13.39
C ILE A 25 0.70 -8.48 12.75
N PHE A 26 1.05 -8.81 11.50
CA PHE A 26 1.98 -8.06 10.66
C PHE A 26 1.51 -8.08 9.20
N THR A 27 2.13 -7.28 8.35
CA THR A 27 1.81 -7.24 6.92
C THR A 27 2.99 -7.81 6.12
N ASP A 28 2.73 -8.80 5.28
CA ASP A 28 3.74 -9.43 4.43
C ASP A 28 4.09 -8.59 3.19
N LEU A 29 4.99 -9.10 2.34
CA LEU A 29 5.43 -8.49 1.09
C LEU A 29 4.26 -8.15 0.15
N CYS A 30 3.25 -9.00 0.08
CA CYS A 30 2.06 -8.83 -0.75
C CYS A 30 1.02 -7.86 -0.15
N GLY A 31 1.25 -7.34 1.06
CA GLY A 31 0.29 -6.49 1.75
C GLY A 31 -0.83 -7.27 2.45
N TYR A 32 -0.66 -8.58 2.62
CA TYR A 32 -1.61 -9.43 3.33
C TYR A 32 -1.34 -9.41 4.84
N VAL A 33 -2.39 -9.33 5.67
CA VAL A 33 -2.26 -9.36 7.13
C VAL A 33 -2.15 -10.79 7.59
N ARG A 34 -1.03 -11.12 8.25
CA ARG A 34 -0.71 -12.43 8.82
C ARG A 34 -0.47 -12.31 10.32
N GLY A 35 -0.35 -13.42 11.03
CA GLY A 35 -0.05 -13.40 12.46
C GLY A 35 -0.31 -14.70 13.19
N LYS A 36 -0.24 -14.59 14.52
CA LYS A 36 -0.58 -15.68 15.44
C LYS A 36 -1.61 -15.21 16.47
N ARG A 37 -2.53 -16.06 16.80
CA ARG A 37 -3.54 -15.84 17.86
C ARG A 37 -3.09 -16.50 19.16
N PHE A 38 -3.09 -15.76 20.22
CA PHE A 38 -2.74 -16.21 21.57
C PHE A 38 -3.98 -16.18 22.48
N PRO A 39 -4.25 -17.23 23.26
CA PRO A 39 -5.12 -17.08 24.41
C PRO A 39 -4.61 -15.95 25.30
N VAL A 40 -5.48 -15.15 25.92
CA VAL A 40 -5.08 -13.99 26.73
C VAL A 40 -4.12 -14.36 27.87
N LEU A 41 -4.28 -15.55 28.44
CA LEU A 41 -3.40 -16.08 29.50
C LEU A 41 -1.95 -16.33 29.04
N GLU A 42 -1.74 -16.48 27.74
CA GLU A 42 -0.43 -16.71 27.12
C GLU A 42 0.13 -15.45 26.41
N ALA A 43 -0.68 -14.38 26.35
CA ALA A 43 -0.34 -13.18 25.58
C ALA A 43 0.86 -12.40 26.14
N ASN A 44 1.19 -12.58 27.42
CA ASN A 44 2.37 -11.98 28.06
C ASN A 44 3.67 -12.32 27.30
N LYS A 45 3.73 -13.49 26.65
CA LYS A 45 4.89 -13.93 25.84
C LYS A 45 5.19 -12.99 24.67
N ILE A 46 4.16 -12.34 24.11
CA ILE A 46 4.31 -11.36 23.03
C ILE A 46 5.19 -10.20 23.50
N PHE A 47 5.06 -9.79 24.76
CA PHE A 47 5.72 -8.61 25.33
C PHE A 47 7.04 -8.93 26.04
N SER A 48 7.25 -10.17 26.51
CA SER A 48 8.51 -10.62 27.12
C SER A 48 9.52 -11.15 26.11
N ASP A 49 9.12 -12.18 25.36
CA ASP A 49 10.02 -12.94 24.49
C ASP A 49 9.91 -12.53 23.01
N GLY A 50 8.78 -11.93 22.65
CA GLY A 50 8.37 -11.69 21.28
C GLY A 50 7.68 -12.91 20.67
N VAL A 51 7.31 -12.78 19.38
CA VAL A 51 6.65 -13.83 18.62
C VAL A 51 7.64 -14.44 17.64
N LEU A 52 7.84 -15.75 17.73
CA LEU A 52 8.69 -16.48 16.78
C LEU A 52 7.90 -16.82 15.54
N LEU A 53 8.42 -16.44 14.38
CA LEU A 53 7.88 -16.78 13.06
C LEU A 53 9.03 -16.97 12.07
N PRO A 54 8.89 -17.91 11.12
CA PRO A 54 9.89 -18.08 10.09
C PRO A 54 10.02 -16.81 9.23
N PHE A 55 11.23 -16.51 8.75
CA PHE A 55 11.43 -15.34 7.89
C PHE A 55 10.57 -15.40 6.63
N SER A 56 10.31 -16.61 6.10
CA SER A 56 9.48 -16.81 4.92
C SER A 56 8.07 -16.23 5.06
N ALA A 57 7.53 -16.12 6.27
CA ALA A 57 6.22 -15.54 6.51
C ALA A 57 6.07 -14.10 5.99
N PHE A 58 7.19 -13.38 5.80
CA PHE A 58 7.20 -12.02 5.27
C PHE A 58 7.28 -11.92 3.75
N TYR A 59 7.74 -12.98 3.06
CA TYR A 59 7.91 -12.99 1.60
C TYR A 59 7.17 -14.14 0.91
N LEU A 60 6.10 -14.61 1.52
CA LEU A 60 5.15 -15.48 0.84
C LEU A 60 4.55 -14.76 -0.38
N ASP A 61 4.37 -15.50 -1.45
CA ASP A 61 3.66 -15.01 -2.64
C ASP A 61 2.15 -14.86 -2.38
N VAL A 62 1.40 -14.37 -3.38
CA VAL A 62 -0.06 -14.16 -3.23
C VAL A 62 -0.83 -15.47 -3.03
N LEU A 63 -0.23 -16.63 -3.33
CA LEU A 63 -0.80 -17.96 -3.15
C LEU A 63 -0.44 -18.57 -1.79
N GLY A 64 0.42 -17.89 -1.02
CA GLY A 64 0.96 -18.37 0.25
C GLY A 64 2.14 -19.34 0.09
N GLY A 65 2.74 -19.38 -1.10
CA GLY A 65 3.92 -20.19 -1.40
C GLY A 65 5.22 -19.54 -0.97
N VAL A 66 6.24 -20.37 -0.70
CA VAL A 66 7.62 -19.94 -0.44
C VAL A 66 8.46 -20.12 -1.69
N THR A 67 9.13 -19.07 -2.12
CA THR A 67 10.03 -19.12 -3.28
C THR A 67 11.44 -19.55 -2.86
N ASN A 68 11.95 -20.62 -3.44
CA ASN A 68 13.28 -21.18 -3.14
C ASN A 68 14.44 -20.60 -3.98
N THR A 69 14.22 -19.53 -4.74
CA THR A 69 15.19 -19.06 -5.75
C THR A 69 16.46 -18.39 -5.19
N LEU A 70 16.48 -18.01 -3.91
CA LEU A 70 17.63 -17.36 -3.26
C LEU A 70 18.28 -18.21 -2.18
N ASN A 71 18.08 -19.52 -2.19
CA ASN A 71 18.45 -20.43 -1.10
C ASN A 71 17.84 -20.00 0.26
N LEU A 72 16.64 -19.45 0.22
CA LEU A 72 15.82 -19.10 1.38
C LEU A 72 14.64 -20.06 1.53
N GLY A 73 14.00 -20.04 2.68
CA GLY A 73 12.84 -20.88 2.96
C GLY A 73 13.25 -22.34 3.18
N TRP A 74 12.77 -23.26 2.33
CA TRP A 74 13.07 -24.69 2.49
C TRP A 74 14.56 -25.02 2.38
N THR A 75 15.32 -24.27 1.63
CA THR A 75 16.75 -24.54 1.37
C THR A 75 17.65 -24.18 2.55
N ASP A 76 17.36 -23.11 3.27
CA ASP A 76 18.10 -22.67 4.46
C ASP A 76 17.53 -23.18 5.78
N GLY A 77 16.46 -24.01 5.70
CA GLY A 77 15.77 -24.57 6.87
C GLY A 77 14.76 -23.60 7.49
N ASP A 78 14.47 -22.48 6.84
CA ASP A 78 13.45 -21.47 7.20
C ASP A 78 13.50 -21.06 8.69
N PRO A 79 14.63 -20.48 9.14
CA PRO A 79 14.81 -20.16 10.55
C PRO A 79 13.81 -19.11 11.05
N ASP A 80 13.49 -19.19 12.35
CA ASP A 80 12.62 -18.21 13.00
C ASP A 80 13.35 -16.89 13.29
N GLY A 81 12.65 -15.80 13.02
CA GLY A 81 12.98 -14.48 13.55
C GLY A 81 12.10 -14.13 14.75
N VAL A 82 12.53 -13.14 15.53
CA VAL A 82 11.80 -12.62 16.67
C VAL A 82 11.04 -11.36 16.26
N LEU A 83 9.72 -11.38 16.38
CA LEU A 83 8.87 -10.22 16.14
C LEU A 83 8.48 -9.59 17.48
N VAL A 84 8.61 -8.26 17.56
CA VAL A 84 8.28 -7.49 18.75
C VAL A 84 7.03 -6.63 18.54
N PRO A 85 6.21 -6.43 19.59
CA PRO A 85 4.99 -5.64 19.48
C PRO A 85 5.30 -4.15 19.28
N VAL A 86 4.53 -3.50 18.42
CA VAL A 86 4.66 -2.08 18.12
C VAL A 86 3.92 -1.26 19.17
N LYS A 87 4.60 -0.29 19.76
CA LYS A 87 4.02 0.62 20.79
C LYS A 87 2.82 1.39 20.22
N GLY A 88 1.75 1.49 21.00
CA GLY A 88 0.51 2.21 20.65
C GLY A 88 -0.41 1.44 19.70
N SER A 89 -0.06 0.20 19.30
CA SER A 89 -0.83 -0.59 18.35
C SER A 89 -1.76 -1.61 18.99
N ILE A 90 -1.77 -1.73 20.31
CA ILE A 90 -2.69 -2.63 21.02
C ILE A 90 -4.09 -2.02 20.96
N LYS A 91 -5.04 -2.69 20.30
CA LYS A 91 -6.40 -2.20 20.09
C LYS A 91 -7.42 -3.34 20.16
N PRO A 92 -8.68 -3.07 20.54
CA PRO A 92 -9.74 -4.06 20.39
C PRO A 92 -9.98 -4.37 18.92
N VAL A 93 -10.36 -5.61 18.62
CA VAL A 93 -10.84 -5.99 17.29
C VAL A 93 -12.30 -5.52 17.17
N PRO A 94 -12.65 -4.60 16.27
CA PRO A 94 -13.93 -3.91 16.30
C PRO A 94 -15.16 -4.82 16.14
N TRP A 95 -15.00 -5.92 15.43
CA TRP A 95 -16.09 -6.85 15.10
C TRP A 95 -16.21 -8.04 16.05
N ASP A 96 -15.34 -8.13 17.06
CA ASP A 96 -15.43 -9.18 18.08
C ASP A 96 -14.76 -8.72 19.38
N GLU A 97 -15.58 -8.41 20.39
CA GLU A 97 -15.15 -7.88 21.69
C GLU A 97 -14.28 -8.85 22.52
N ARG A 98 -14.16 -10.10 22.09
CA ARG A 98 -13.30 -11.10 22.75
C ARG A 98 -11.83 -10.96 22.36
N PHE A 99 -11.51 -10.10 21.39
CA PHE A 99 -10.18 -10.01 20.81
C PHE A 99 -9.54 -8.64 21.00
N LEU A 100 -8.26 -8.65 21.35
CA LEU A 100 -7.33 -7.57 21.08
C LEU A 100 -6.47 -7.93 19.87
N GLN A 101 -5.94 -6.93 19.20
CA GLN A 101 -4.87 -7.08 18.21
C GLN A 101 -3.70 -6.20 18.56
N VAL A 102 -2.49 -6.60 18.17
CA VAL A 102 -1.26 -5.82 18.28
C VAL A 102 -0.44 -6.01 17.02
N LEU A 103 0.05 -4.91 16.45
CA LEU A 103 1.03 -5.00 15.35
C LEU A 103 2.35 -5.51 15.90
N ILE A 104 2.96 -6.45 15.16
CA ILE A 104 4.30 -6.95 15.43
C ILE A 104 5.21 -6.69 14.23
N THR A 105 6.50 -6.52 14.47
CA THR A 105 7.48 -6.22 13.44
C THR A 105 8.79 -6.94 13.74
N MET A 106 9.52 -7.36 12.71
CA MET A 106 10.76 -8.11 12.87
C MET A 106 11.80 -7.29 13.65
N ARG A 107 12.31 -7.88 14.73
CA ARG A 107 13.39 -7.28 15.53
C ARG A 107 14.71 -7.41 14.77
N LYS A 108 15.51 -6.37 14.83
CA LYS A 108 16.88 -6.46 14.33
C LYS A 108 17.70 -7.35 15.26
N GLU A 109 18.18 -8.46 14.74
CA GLU A 109 19.13 -9.33 15.43
C GLU A 109 20.56 -8.79 15.29
N GLN A 110 21.45 -9.22 16.21
CA GLN A 110 22.87 -8.85 16.14
C GLN A 110 23.69 -9.79 15.26
N GLU A 111 23.15 -10.98 14.99
CA GLU A 111 23.80 -12.01 14.21
C GLU A 111 23.23 -12.08 12.80
N ASN A 112 24.11 -12.28 11.82
CA ASN A 112 23.72 -12.51 10.44
C ASN A 112 23.19 -13.95 10.28
N TRP A 113 22.05 -14.09 9.62
CA TRP A 113 21.46 -15.40 9.33
C TRP A 113 21.59 -15.69 7.82
N GLY A 114 22.55 -16.55 7.46
CA GLY A 114 22.69 -17.03 6.09
C GLY A 114 22.90 -15.94 5.04
N VAL A 115 22.00 -15.89 4.03
CA VAL A 115 22.09 -15.00 2.86
C VAL A 115 21.70 -13.55 3.18
N ILE A 116 20.86 -13.34 4.19
CA ILE A 116 20.36 -12.01 4.57
C ILE A 116 21.22 -11.43 5.68
N GLN A 117 21.89 -10.30 5.42
CA GLN A 117 22.79 -9.65 6.40
C GLN A 117 22.03 -9.01 7.57
N ASP A 118 20.86 -8.43 7.31
CA ASP A 118 19.95 -7.91 8.35
C ASP A 118 18.58 -8.56 8.18
N PRO A 119 18.31 -9.65 8.91
CA PRO A 119 17.03 -10.37 8.79
C PRO A 119 15.78 -9.50 9.05
N SER A 120 15.93 -8.39 9.77
CA SER A 120 14.81 -7.46 9.95
C SER A 120 14.38 -6.78 8.65
N GLU A 121 15.21 -6.79 7.62
CA GLU A 121 14.93 -6.19 6.31
C GLU A 121 14.06 -7.07 5.39
N VAL A 122 13.58 -8.23 5.83
CA VAL A 122 12.51 -8.95 5.13
C VAL A 122 11.13 -8.30 5.36
N ASP A 123 10.98 -7.56 6.46
CA ASP A 123 9.75 -6.90 6.87
C ASP A 123 9.52 -5.59 6.10
N PRO A 124 8.45 -5.45 5.29
CA PRO A 124 8.12 -4.22 4.56
C PRO A 124 8.07 -2.96 5.44
N ARG A 125 7.61 -3.10 6.69
CA ARG A 125 7.57 -2.01 7.66
C ARG A 125 8.98 -1.52 8.02
N ASN A 126 9.94 -2.43 8.15
CA ASN A 126 11.34 -2.08 8.41
C ASN A 126 12.04 -1.51 7.17
N ILE A 127 11.64 -1.91 5.96
CA ILE A 127 12.11 -1.27 4.71
C ILE A 127 11.67 0.20 4.68
N LEU A 128 10.41 0.49 4.99
CA LEU A 128 9.95 1.88 5.12
C LEU A 128 10.79 2.65 6.16
N LYS A 129 10.98 2.07 7.34
CA LYS A 129 11.78 2.65 8.42
C LYS A 129 13.24 2.90 8.00
N LYS A 130 13.84 2.01 7.19
CA LYS A 130 15.18 2.17 6.62
C LYS A 130 15.24 3.42 5.72
N VAL A 131 14.27 3.58 4.83
CA VAL A 131 14.22 4.74 3.93
C VAL A 131 13.99 6.05 4.71
N MET A 132 13.11 6.04 5.71
CA MET A 132 12.86 7.20 6.58
C MET A 132 14.12 7.74 7.28
N ARG A 133 15.11 6.87 7.57
CA ARG A 133 16.37 7.31 8.19
C ARG A 133 17.13 8.34 7.35
N ASN A 134 16.92 8.38 6.02
CA ASN A 134 17.56 9.37 5.16
C ASN A 134 17.09 10.80 5.42
N PHE A 135 15.89 10.98 5.98
CA PHE A 135 15.38 12.29 6.38
C PHE A 135 15.91 12.76 7.76
N LYS A 136 16.53 11.84 8.51
CA LYS A 136 17.12 12.17 9.81
C LYS A 136 18.23 13.22 9.62
N ASN A 137 18.20 14.28 10.40
CA ASN A 137 19.16 15.39 10.36
C ASN A 137 19.12 16.26 9.08
N THR A 138 18.10 16.12 8.24
CA THR A 138 17.91 16.99 7.07
C THR A 138 17.09 18.25 7.38
N GLY A 139 16.41 18.28 8.54
CA GLY A 139 15.41 19.31 8.86
C GLY A 139 14.09 19.14 8.08
N LEU A 140 13.97 18.10 7.26
CA LEU A 140 12.79 17.86 6.43
C LEU A 140 11.86 16.82 7.07
N LYS A 141 10.58 17.16 7.15
CA LYS A 141 9.52 16.35 7.75
C LYS A 141 8.47 16.02 6.67
N PRO A 142 8.55 14.89 5.99
CA PRO A 142 7.50 14.44 5.06
C PRO A 142 6.19 14.21 5.80
N VAL A 143 5.08 14.55 5.15
CA VAL A 143 3.71 14.33 5.60
C VAL A 143 2.96 13.63 4.48
N VAL A 144 2.22 12.58 4.81
CA VAL A 144 1.51 11.73 3.85
C VAL A 144 0.04 11.57 4.20
N ALA A 145 -0.81 11.41 3.18
CA ALA A 145 -2.16 10.87 3.29
C ALA A 145 -2.35 9.79 2.24
N PHE A 146 -3.15 8.77 2.56
CA PHE A 146 -3.56 7.71 1.65
C PHE A 146 -5.03 7.86 1.29
N GLU A 147 -5.38 7.53 0.05
CA GLU A 147 -6.73 7.33 -0.48
C GLU A 147 -6.80 5.92 -1.04
N LEU A 148 -7.81 5.13 -0.64
CA LEU A 148 -7.94 3.73 -1.06
C LEU A 148 -9.27 3.52 -1.77
N GLU A 149 -9.20 3.16 -3.05
CA GLU A 149 -10.35 2.74 -3.84
C GLU A 149 -10.59 1.23 -3.70
N PHE A 150 -11.85 0.83 -3.67
CA PHE A 150 -12.26 -0.57 -3.59
C PHE A 150 -13.62 -0.80 -4.25
N TYR A 151 -13.91 -2.05 -4.60
CA TYR A 151 -15.25 -2.46 -5.00
C TYR A 151 -15.93 -3.20 -3.87
N LEU A 152 -17.21 -2.91 -3.69
CA LEU A 152 -18.14 -3.71 -2.93
C LEU A 152 -18.88 -4.65 -3.89
N LEU A 153 -18.74 -5.95 -3.64
CA LEU A 153 -19.24 -7.02 -4.48
C LEU A 153 -20.33 -7.81 -3.75
N ASP A 154 -21.25 -8.37 -4.51
CA ASP A 154 -22.12 -9.43 -4.02
C ASP A 154 -21.30 -10.70 -3.71
N LYS A 155 -21.72 -11.48 -2.71
CA LYS A 155 -21.11 -12.78 -2.41
C LYS A 155 -21.35 -13.82 -3.49
N ASN A 156 -22.41 -13.66 -4.26
CA ASN A 156 -22.68 -14.49 -5.42
C ASN A 156 -21.78 -14.11 -6.60
N ARG A 157 -21.71 -14.98 -7.57
CA ARG A 157 -21.03 -14.79 -8.85
C ARG A 157 -22.06 -14.91 -9.98
N ASP A 158 -21.76 -14.36 -11.14
CA ASP A 158 -22.58 -14.59 -12.33
C ASP A 158 -22.47 -16.05 -12.81
N GLU A 159 -23.24 -16.42 -13.84
CA GLU A 159 -23.26 -17.77 -14.41
C GLU A 159 -21.88 -18.21 -14.94
N SER A 160 -20.98 -17.28 -15.24
CA SER A 160 -19.60 -17.55 -15.67
C SER A 160 -18.59 -17.58 -14.52
N GLY A 161 -19.04 -17.39 -13.26
CA GLY A 161 -18.19 -17.34 -12.07
C GLY A 161 -17.51 -16.01 -11.84
N LYS A 162 -17.87 -14.95 -12.59
CA LYS A 162 -17.29 -13.60 -12.40
C LYS A 162 -17.95 -12.87 -11.23
N PRO A 163 -17.20 -11.98 -10.57
CA PRO A 163 -17.77 -11.11 -9.54
C PRO A 163 -18.84 -10.18 -10.14
N ILE A 164 -19.82 -9.84 -9.33
CA ILE A 164 -20.85 -8.84 -9.64
C ILE A 164 -20.82 -7.72 -8.59
N PRO A 165 -21.09 -6.46 -8.95
CA PRO A 165 -21.24 -5.39 -7.97
C PRO A 165 -22.30 -5.72 -6.93
N ALA A 166 -22.19 -5.19 -5.71
CA ALA A 166 -23.17 -5.38 -4.65
C ALA A 166 -24.58 -5.04 -5.12
N GLU A 167 -25.58 -5.80 -4.64
CA GLU A 167 -26.98 -5.63 -5.05
C GLU A 167 -27.45 -4.17 -4.85
N GLY A 168 -28.06 -3.61 -5.88
CA GLY A 168 -28.50 -2.22 -5.90
C GLY A 168 -27.48 -1.24 -6.49
N ALA A 169 -26.21 -1.57 -6.57
CA ALA A 169 -25.17 -0.76 -7.19
C ALA A 169 -25.17 -0.90 -8.72
N ASN A 170 -26.31 -0.67 -9.36
CA ASN A 170 -26.51 -0.97 -10.79
C ASN A 170 -26.15 0.18 -11.74
N LYS A 171 -25.76 1.35 -11.19
CA LYS A 171 -25.47 2.57 -11.96
C LYS A 171 -24.24 3.25 -11.45
N THR A 172 -23.56 3.94 -12.34
CA THR A 172 -22.42 4.78 -12.02
C THR A 172 -22.92 6.21 -11.79
N HIS A 173 -22.78 6.71 -10.58
CA HIS A 173 -23.02 8.09 -10.23
C HIS A 173 -21.85 8.60 -9.39
N VAL A 174 -20.72 8.86 -10.06
CA VAL A 174 -19.55 9.41 -9.37
C VAL A 174 -19.92 10.59 -8.47
N TYR A 175 -19.48 10.53 -7.21
CA TYR A 175 -19.85 11.45 -6.14
C TYR A 175 -21.37 11.47 -5.79
N GLY A 176 -22.10 10.42 -6.16
CA GLY A 176 -23.52 10.28 -5.84
C GLY A 176 -23.73 9.99 -4.36
N ILE A 177 -24.38 10.89 -3.63
CA ILE A 177 -24.76 10.65 -2.23
C ILE A 177 -25.74 9.49 -2.09
N PRO A 178 -26.76 9.31 -3.00
CA PRO A 178 -27.63 8.14 -2.93
C PRO A 178 -26.91 6.79 -3.00
N ASP A 179 -25.75 6.72 -3.67
CA ASP A 179 -24.95 5.49 -3.74
C ASP A 179 -24.24 5.18 -2.41
N LEU A 180 -23.88 6.22 -1.63
CA LEU A 180 -23.41 6.06 -0.26
C LEU A 180 -24.56 5.70 0.70
N ASP A 181 -25.74 6.33 0.54
CA ASP A 181 -26.93 6.06 1.36
C ASP A 181 -27.41 4.62 1.21
N LEU A 182 -27.26 4.03 0.03
CA LEU A 182 -27.61 2.63 -0.26
C LEU A 182 -26.88 1.66 0.69
N PHE A 183 -25.63 1.96 1.04
CA PHE A 183 -24.79 1.20 1.97
C PHE A 183 -24.49 1.98 3.26
N GLY A 184 -25.34 2.93 3.64
CA GLY A 184 -25.11 3.86 4.74
C GLY A 184 -24.75 3.17 6.05
N LYS A 185 -25.44 2.06 6.41
CA LYS A 185 -25.12 1.29 7.61
C LYS A 185 -23.74 0.64 7.56
N LEU A 186 -23.33 0.14 6.38
CA LEU A 186 -21.99 -0.41 6.18
C LEU A 186 -20.91 0.68 6.39
N PHE A 187 -21.10 1.87 5.78
CA PHE A 187 -20.14 2.97 5.94
C PHE A 187 -20.11 3.52 7.36
N ASP A 188 -21.25 3.58 8.06
CA ASP A 188 -21.30 3.92 9.48
C ASP A 188 -20.49 2.95 10.34
N ASP A 189 -20.63 1.64 10.08
CA ASP A 189 -19.89 0.62 10.83
C ASP A 189 -18.39 0.62 10.46
N ILE A 190 -18.02 0.86 9.20
CA ILE A 190 -16.61 1.08 8.82
C ILE A 190 -16.03 2.27 9.60
N ASN A 191 -16.74 3.40 9.65
CA ASN A 191 -16.27 4.58 10.37
C ASN A 191 -16.09 4.32 11.87
N LYS A 192 -17.07 3.70 12.53
CA LYS A 192 -16.97 3.30 13.95
C LYS A 192 -15.80 2.35 14.21
N ASN A 193 -15.59 1.38 13.31
CA ASN A 193 -14.48 0.44 13.41
C ASN A 193 -13.12 1.13 13.25
N CYS A 194 -13.03 2.14 12.37
CA CYS A 194 -11.85 2.99 12.24
C CYS A 194 -11.59 3.79 13.53
N GLU A 195 -12.63 4.39 14.11
CA GLU A 195 -12.52 5.13 15.37
C GLU A 195 -12.01 4.25 16.51
N MET A 196 -12.54 3.03 16.67
CA MET A 196 -12.09 2.06 17.68
C MET A 196 -10.61 1.67 17.49
N GLN A 197 -10.12 1.66 16.26
CA GLN A 197 -8.72 1.36 15.94
C GLN A 197 -7.83 2.60 15.94
N ASN A 198 -8.36 3.79 16.18
CA ASN A 198 -7.63 5.06 16.06
C ASN A 198 -7.09 5.31 14.64
N ILE A 199 -7.82 4.85 13.62
CA ILE A 199 -7.51 5.05 12.22
C ILE A 199 -8.27 6.29 11.75
N PRO A 200 -7.57 7.34 11.29
CA PRO A 200 -8.17 8.63 11.01
C PRO A 200 -8.82 8.68 9.61
N ALA A 201 -9.83 7.84 9.38
CA ALA A 201 -10.65 7.92 8.18
C ALA A 201 -11.40 9.28 8.14
N THR A 202 -11.52 9.90 6.96
CA THR A 202 -12.07 11.26 6.83
C THR A 202 -13.28 11.29 5.92
N THR A 203 -13.15 10.90 4.67
CA THR A 203 -14.20 10.99 3.66
C THR A 203 -14.42 9.65 2.99
N ALA A 204 -15.67 9.38 2.63
CA ALA A 204 -16.05 8.33 1.71
C ALA A 204 -16.70 8.95 0.47
N SER A 205 -16.41 8.42 -0.71
CA SER A 205 -17.05 8.81 -1.97
C SER A 205 -17.42 7.59 -2.81
N SER A 206 -18.49 7.72 -3.58
CA SER A 206 -18.75 6.79 -4.67
C SER A 206 -17.91 7.16 -5.87
N GLU A 207 -17.39 6.15 -6.57
CA GLU A 207 -16.49 6.29 -7.70
C GLU A 207 -17.20 6.06 -9.05
N PHE A 208 -16.44 5.98 -10.14
CA PHE A 208 -16.99 5.92 -11.50
C PHE A 208 -17.76 4.64 -11.81
N ALA A 209 -17.38 3.52 -11.21
CA ALA A 209 -18.01 2.23 -11.49
C ALA A 209 -19.07 1.87 -10.46
N ALA A 210 -20.05 1.08 -10.89
CA ALA A 210 -21.07 0.53 -9.99
C ALA A 210 -20.41 -0.28 -8.85
N GLY A 211 -20.73 0.06 -7.61
CA GLY A 211 -20.15 -0.57 -6.42
C GLY A 211 -18.72 -0.17 -6.12
N GLN A 212 -18.15 0.84 -6.79
CA GLN A 212 -16.82 1.35 -6.50
C GLN A 212 -16.87 2.54 -5.53
N TYR A 213 -16.02 2.50 -4.52
CA TYR A 213 -15.93 3.51 -3.46
C TYR A 213 -14.48 3.84 -3.12
N GLU A 214 -14.29 5.01 -2.51
CA GLU A 214 -13.01 5.47 -1.98
C GLU A 214 -13.15 5.89 -0.52
N ILE A 215 -12.16 5.56 0.31
CA ILE A 215 -12.03 6.08 1.67
C ILE A 215 -10.65 6.72 1.84
N ASN A 216 -10.65 7.95 2.36
CA ASN A 216 -9.46 8.76 2.54
C ASN A 216 -9.01 8.75 4.01
N LEU A 217 -7.69 8.74 4.22
CA LEU A 217 -7.08 8.90 5.53
C LEU A 217 -6.56 10.34 5.73
N LYS A 218 -6.62 10.83 6.95
CA LYS A 218 -6.07 12.14 7.31
C LYS A 218 -4.54 12.13 7.16
N HIS A 219 -3.99 13.24 6.65
CA HIS A 219 -2.56 13.42 6.54
C HIS A 219 -1.84 13.43 7.90
N THR A 220 -0.66 12.83 7.94
CA THR A 220 0.18 12.75 9.15
C THR A 220 1.66 12.74 8.82
N GLY A 221 2.48 13.26 9.75
CA GLY A 221 3.95 13.15 9.73
C GLY A 221 4.47 11.84 10.34
N ASP A 222 3.61 11.04 10.99
CA ASP A 222 3.98 9.69 11.41
C ASP A 222 3.82 8.73 10.23
N LEU A 223 4.89 8.57 9.47
CA LEU A 223 4.89 7.84 8.22
C LEU A 223 4.69 6.32 8.41
N LEU A 224 5.18 5.77 9.53
CA LEU A 224 4.96 4.35 9.87
C LEU A 224 3.50 4.13 10.20
N LYS A 225 2.93 4.98 11.07
CA LYS A 225 1.51 4.91 11.41
C LYS A 225 0.61 5.09 10.19
N ALA A 226 0.95 6.00 9.27
CA ALA A 226 0.17 6.18 8.05
C ALA A 226 0.09 4.90 7.21
N ALA A 227 1.19 4.16 7.08
CA ALA A 227 1.22 2.89 6.36
C ALA A 227 0.53 1.75 7.16
N ASP A 228 0.71 1.72 8.49
CA ASP A 228 -0.02 0.83 9.40
C ASP A 228 -1.53 1.04 9.25
N ASP A 229 -1.99 2.30 9.28
CA ASP A 229 -3.41 2.67 9.15
C ASP A 229 -3.99 2.28 7.79
N ALA A 230 -3.24 2.48 6.69
CA ALA A 230 -3.68 2.07 5.35
C ALA A 230 -3.84 0.54 5.22
N ALA A 231 -2.91 -0.23 5.81
CA ALA A 231 -3.01 -1.69 5.83
C ALA A 231 -4.20 -2.17 6.67
N LEU A 232 -4.42 -1.57 7.85
CA LEU A 232 -5.52 -1.91 8.74
C LEU A 232 -6.88 -1.44 8.20
N LEU A 233 -6.95 -0.31 7.49
CA LEU A 233 -8.18 0.16 6.83
C LEU A 233 -8.69 -0.87 5.83
N ARG A 234 -7.81 -1.49 5.02
CA ARG A 234 -8.22 -2.57 4.12
C ARG A 234 -8.84 -3.74 4.88
N ARG A 235 -8.24 -4.12 6.02
CA ARG A 235 -8.78 -5.18 6.87
C ARG A 235 -10.15 -4.81 7.41
N ILE A 236 -10.32 -3.58 7.93
CA ILE A 236 -11.60 -3.09 8.44
C ILE A 236 -12.68 -3.14 7.37
N ILE A 237 -12.39 -2.60 6.17
CA ILE A 237 -13.36 -2.57 5.07
C ILE A 237 -13.78 -3.99 4.69
N LYS A 238 -12.83 -4.93 4.51
CA LYS A 238 -13.14 -6.33 4.18
C LYS A 238 -13.98 -7.00 5.25
N GLU A 239 -13.55 -6.92 6.50
CA GLU A 239 -14.21 -7.60 7.62
C GLU A 239 -15.61 -7.01 7.92
N THR A 240 -15.78 -5.69 7.75
CA THR A 240 -17.08 -5.06 7.91
C THR A 240 -18.01 -5.44 6.76
N SER A 241 -17.52 -5.42 5.52
CA SER A 241 -18.31 -5.83 4.35
C SER A 241 -18.81 -7.27 4.46
N GLU A 242 -17.94 -8.18 4.91
CA GLU A 242 -18.29 -9.59 5.13
C GLU A 242 -19.45 -9.76 6.12
N ARG A 243 -19.54 -8.92 7.16
CA ARG A 243 -20.61 -8.91 8.16
C ARG A 243 -21.90 -8.28 7.69
N HIS A 244 -21.84 -7.53 6.61
CA HIS A 244 -22.98 -6.99 5.90
C HIS A 244 -23.39 -7.82 4.67
N ASP A 245 -22.89 -9.07 4.58
CA ASP A 245 -23.16 -10.01 3.48
C ASP A 245 -22.64 -9.55 2.11
N TYR A 246 -21.59 -8.71 2.10
CA TYR A 246 -20.86 -8.28 0.90
C TYR A 246 -19.40 -8.74 0.95
N GLU A 247 -18.72 -8.65 -0.20
CA GLU A 247 -17.28 -8.83 -0.32
C GLU A 247 -16.63 -7.52 -0.78
N ALA A 248 -15.62 -7.02 -0.06
CA ALA A 248 -14.84 -5.89 -0.51
C ALA A 248 -13.53 -6.34 -1.17
N THR A 249 -13.24 -5.82 -2.37
CA THR A 249 -12.01 -6.11 -3.07
C THR A 249 -11.20 -4.87 -3.42
N PHE A 250 -9.89 -4.94 -3.14
CA PHE A 250 -8.89 -3.95 -3.55
C PHE A 250 -8.16 -4.36 -4.84
N MET A 251 -8.60 -5.41 -5.50
CA MET A 251 -8.05 -5.87 -6.79
C MET A 251 -7.97 -4.69 -7.76
N ALA A 252 -6.82 -4.52 -8.43
CA ALA A 252 -6.56 -3.36 -9.27
C ALA A 252 -7.56 -3.20 -10.43
N LYS A 253 -8.01 -4.32 -11.03
CA LYS A 253 -8.94 -4.32 -12.18
C LYS A 253 -9.88 -5.52 -12.10
N PRO A 254 -10.92 -5.49 -11.23
CA PRO A 254 -11.86 -6.60 -11.10
C PRO A 254 -12.79 -6.75 -12.31
N PHE A 255 -13.10 -5.64 -13.00
CA PHE A 255 -13.94 -5.61 -14.21
C PHE A 255 -13.18 -4.96 -15.36
N LEU A 256 -13.09 -5.64 -16.50
CA LEU A 256 -12.28 -5.16 -17.65
C LEU A 256 -12.86 -3.89 -18.30
N ASP A 257 -14.17 -3.75 -18.29
CA ASP A 257 -14.93 -2.65 -18.88
C ASP A 257 -15.20 -1.48 -17.92
N GLN A 258 -14.85 -1.63 -16.63
CA GLN A 258 -15.04 -0.59 -15.61
C GLN A 258 -13.72 0.05 -15.19
N THR A 259 -13.78 1.10 -14.36
CA THR A 259 -12.58 1.72 -13.78
C THR A 259 -11.86 0.74 -12.83
N GLY A 260 -10.54 0.88 -12.70
CA GLY A 260 -9.75 0.11 -11.76
C GLY A 260 -9.56 0.84 -10.42
N ASN A 261 -9.09 0.11 -9.40
CA ASN A 261 -8.84 0.65 -8.07
C ASN A 261 -7.43 1.18 -7.93
N GLY A 262 -7.29 2.45 -7.52
CA GLY A 262 -6.05 3.11 -7.17
C GLY A 262 -5.84 3.25 -5.67
N MET A 263 -4.58 3.35 -5.29
CA MET A 263 -4.14 3.85 -4.00
C MET A 263 -3.37 5.13 -4.23
N HIS A 264 -4.01 6.28 -4.01
CA HIS A 264 -3.36 7.56 -4.21
C HIS A 264 -2.63 7.99 -2.93
N LEU A 265 -1.46 8.59 -3.09
CA LEU A 265 -0.69 9.12 -1.97
C LEU A 265 -0.41 10.61 -2.18
N HIS A 266 -0.83 11.41 -1.21
CA HIS A 266 -0.53 12.83 -1.15
C HIS A 266 0.68 13.06 -0.27
N LEU A 267 1.71 13.76 -0.78
CA LEU A 267 2.93 14.05 -0.05
C LEU A 267 3.21 15.56 -0.05
N SER A 268 3.44 16.09 1.14
CA SER A 268 4.03 17.41 1.38
C SER A 268 5.25 17.25 2.27
N VAL A 269 6.05 18.32 2.39
CA VAL A 269 7.25 18.32 3.24
C VAL A 269 7.29 19.63 4.03
N TYR A 270 7.50 19.50 5.33
CA TYR A 270 7.64 20.62 6.24
C TYR A 270 9.09 20.79 6.68
N ASP A 271 9.51 22.01 6.95
CA ASP A 271 10.81 22.32 7.54
C ASP A 271 10.73 22.25 9.08
N GLU A 272 11.85 22.60 9.74
CA GLU A 272 11.95 22.65 11.21
C GLU A 272 11.00 23.66 11.86
N ASN A 273 10.58 24.69 11.09
CA ASN A 273 9.66 25.74 11.53
C ASN A 273 8.20 25.42 11.23
N GLU A 274 7.87 24.17 10.92
CA GLU A 274 6.53 23.70 10.55
C GLU A 274 5.97 24.41 9.29
N LYS A 275 6.84 24.89 8.40
CA LYS A 275 6.45 25.52 7.13
C LYS A 275 6.53 24.50 6.01
N ASN A 276 5.47 24.41 5.20
CA ASN A 276 5.46 23.59 4.00
C ASN A 276 6.46 24.16 2.97
N ILE A 277 7.52 23.41 2.64
CA ILE A 277 8.57 23.87 1.71
C ILE A 277 8.08 23.95 0.26
N PHE A 278 6.90 23.38 -0.05
CA PHE A 278 6.25 23.47 -1.34
C PHE A 278 5.35 24.71 -1.47
N ALA A 279 5.09 25.42 -0.37
CA ALA A 279 4.22 26.58 -0.33
C ALA A 279 4.63 27.66 -1.34
N THR A 280 3.67 28.09 -2.19
CA THR A 280 3.88 29.08 -3.22
C THR A 280 2.55 29.50 -3.87
N SER A 281 2.44 30.76 -4.31
CA SER A 281 1.33 31.23 -5.13
C SER A 281 1.42 30.76 -6.59
N ASN A 282 2.56 30.23 -7.02
CA ASN A 282 2.69 29.67 -8.35
C ASN A 282 1.96 28.30 -8.41
N ARG A 283 0.94 28.20 -9.26
CA ARG A 283 0.15 26.95 -9.45
C ARG A 283 1.02 25.74 -9.81
N TYR A 284 2.13 25.93 -10.52
CA TYR A 284 3.06 24.87 -10.93
C TYR A 284 4.19 24.60 -9.92
N GLY A 285 4.08 25.16 -8.73
CA GLY A 285 5.03 24.91 -7.65
C GLY A 285 6.31 25.75 -7.71
N ASN A 286 7.05 25.70 -6.64
CA ASN A 286 8.37 26.29 -6.49
C ASN A 286 9.50 25.29 -6.84
N LYS A 287 10.77 25.72 -6.74
CA LYS A 287 11.93 24.85 -7.04
C LYS A 287 11.93 23.56 -6.21
N LYS A 288 11.57 23.61 -4.91
CA LYS A 288 11.57 22.42 -4.02
C LYS A 288 10.50 21.40 -4.42
N LEU A 289 9.29 21.87 -4.75
CA LEU A 289 8.23 20.98 -5.26
C LEU A 289 8.64 20.35 -6.59
N LYS A 290 9.23 21.13 -7.52
CA LYS A 290 9.74 20.62 -8.79
C LYS A 290 10.85 19.58 -8.60
N SER A 291 11.78 19.81 -7.68
CA SER A 291 12.82 18.82 -7.35
C SER A 291 12.24 17.52 -6.76
N ALA A 292 11.18 17.61 -5.96
CA ALA A 292 10.48 16.44 -5.45
C ALA A 292 9.81 15.65 -6.59
N ILE A 293 9.13 16.34 -7.52
CA ILE A 293 8.54 15.71 -8.72
C ILE A 293 9.61 14.99 -9.54
N ALA A 294 10.74 15.65 -9.81
CA ALA A 294 11.86 15.04 -10.54
C ALA A 294 12.41 13.79 -9.82
N GLY A 295 12.43 13.84 -8.48
CA GLY A 295 12.82 12.70 -7.67
C GLY A 295 11.86 11.52 -7.85
N PHE A 296 10.54 11.75 -7.84
CA PHE A 296 9.56 10.70 -8.14
C PHE A 296 9.74 10.15 -9.55
N GLN A 297 9.93 11.01 -10.55
CA GLN A 297 10.18 10.59 -11.93
C GLN A 297 11.43 9.71 -12.06
N SER A 298 12.51 10.02 -11.30
CA SER A 298 13.79 9.31 -11.38
C SER A 298 13.75 7.83 -10.99
N MET A 299 12.71 7.39 -10.26
CA MET A 299 12.56 6.01 -9.79
C MET A 299 11.20 5.40 -10.23
N PHE A 300 10.45 6.12 -11.04
CA PHE A 300 9.07 5.81 -11.34
C PHE A 300 8.88 4.41 -11.92
N TYR A 301 9.49 4.15 -13.08
CA TYR A 301 9.38 2.85 -13.75
C TYR A 301 10.15 1.74 -13.03
N ASP A 302 11.22 2.09 -12.33
CA ASP A 302 11.96 1.15 -11.50
C ASP A 302 11.11 0.63 -10.34
N SER A 303 10.12 1.40 -9.88
CA SER A 303 9.22 1.04 -8.77
C SER A 303 7.91 0.39 -9.22
N PHE A 304 7.73 0.16 -10.52
CA PHE A 304 6.47 -0.41 -11.04
C PHE A 304 6.04 -1.71 -10.35
N PRO A 305 6.92 -2.69 -10.07
CA PRO A 305 6.47 -3.91 -9.39
C PRO A 305 5.95 -3.65 -7.98
N ILE A 306 6.36 -2.54 -7.35
CA ILE A 306 5.85 -2.11 -6.04
C ILE A 306 4.51 -1.39 -6.21
N PHE A 307 4.38 -0.51 -7.22
CA PHE A 307 3.15 0.24 -7.47
C PHE A 307 2.05 -0.63 -8.07
N ILE A 308 2.43 -1.63 -8.86
CA ILE A 308 1.56 -2.54 -9.60
C ILE A 308 2.04 -3.97 -9.36
N PRO A 309 1.80 -4.51 -8.16
CA PRO A 309 2.45 -5.75 -7.71
C PRO A 309 1.90 -7.03 -8.33
N ASN A 310 0.79 -6.95 -9.08
CA ASN A 310 0.08 -8.12 -9.61
C ASN A 310 -0.20 -7.97 -11.10
N ARG A 311 -0.22 -9.08 -11.85
CA ARG A 311 -0.53 -9.11 -13.30
C ARG A 311 -1.82 -8.37 -13.64
N ASN A 312 -2.82 -8.50 -12.79
CA ASN A 312 -4.11 -7.81 -12.97
C ASN A 312 -3.97 -6.29 -13.03
N GLY A 313 -3.02 -5.70 -12.30
CA GLY A 313 -2.79 -4.25 -12.27
C GLY A 313 -2.34 -3.68 -13.62
N TYR A 314 -1.66 -4.47 -14.46
CA TYR A 314 -1.27 -4.02 -15.81
C TYR A 314 -2.49 -3.82 -16.71
N ARG A 315 -3.56 -4.58 -16.53
CA ARG A 315 -4.85 -4.36 -17.22
C ARG A 315 -5.50 -3.02 -16.85
N ARG A 316 -5.25 -2.51 -15.62
CA ARG A 316 -5.71 -1.19 -15.20
C ARG A 316 -5.04 -0.09 -16.02
N ILE A 317 -3.76 -0.22 -16.33
CA ILE A 317 -2.99 0.73 -17.15
C ILE A 317 -3.41 0.68 -18.63
N GLU A 318 -3.60 -0.51 -19.18
CA GLU A 318 -3.99 -0.71 -20.58
C GLU A 318 -5.30 -0.01 -20.95
N THR A 319 -6.26 0.03 -20.03
CA THR A 319 -7.57 0.66 -20.25
C THR A 319 -7.55 2.18 -20.21
N ARG A 320 -6.50 2.80 -19.70
CA ARG A 320 -6.26 4.26 -19.66
C ARG A 320 -7.36 5.12 -19.01
N ASN A 321 -8.33 4.53 -18.34
CA ASN A 321 -9.42 5.24 -17.67
C ASN A 321 -8.90 5.96 -16.44
N PHE A 322 -8.48 7.22 -16.57
CA PHE A 322 -7.88 8.07 -15.53
C PHE A 322 -6.62 7.49 -14.87
N VAL A 323 -6.02 6.46 -15.46
CA VAL A 323 -4.74 5.90 -15.03
C VAL A 323 -3.65 6.38 -15.96
N PRO A 324 -2.67 7.13 -15.43
CA PRO A 324 -1.59 7.66 -16.25
C PRO A 324 -0.65 6.55 -16.76
N VAL A 325 -0.17 6.71 -18.00
CA VAL A 325 0.70 5.73 -18.68
C VAL A 325 2.13 6.24 -18.89
N ASN A 326 2.51 7.31 -18.23
CA ASN A 326 3.83 7.93 -18.32
C ASN A 326 4.20 8.66 -17.03
N THR A 327 5.36 9.31 -16.97
CA THR A 327 5.85 10.05 -15.80
C THR A 327 5.37 11.51 -15.76
N SER A 328 4.24 11.82 -16.42
CA SER A 328 3.72 13.18 -16.53
C SER A 328 3.35 13.82 -15.18
N TRP A 329 3.41 15.14 -15.16
CA TRP A 329 2.97 15.91 -14.01
C TRP A 329 2.30 17.21 -14.45
N SER A 330 1.34 17.68 -13.65
CA SER A 330 0.70 18.98 -13.87
C SER A 330 -0.06 19.47 -12.63
N TRP A 331 -0.45 20.75 -12.66
CA TRP A 331 -1.38 21.31 -11.72
C TRP A 331 -2.80 20.86 -12.04
N ASN A 332 -3.49 20.34 -11.04
CA ASN A 332 -4.93 20.00 -11.01
C ASN A 332 -5.49 19.13 -12.15
N ARG A 333 -4.66 18.40 -12.90
CA ARG A 333 -5.09 17.42 -13.90
C ARG A 333 -5.15 16.03 -13.27
N ARG A 334 -6.20 15.25 -13.59
CA ARG A 334 -6.36 13.86 -13.08
C ARG A 334 -5.79 12.79 -14.01
N ASP A 335 -5.37 13.18 -15.20
CA ASP A 335 -4.79 12.32 -16.24
C ASP A 335 -3.25 12.28 -16.20
N VAL A 336 -2.62 12.81 -15.15
CA VAL A 336 -1.16 12.79 -14.92
C VAL A 336 -0.79 11.87 -13.77
N SER A 337 0.41 11.32 -13.81
CA SER A 337 0.95 10.45 -12.74
C SER A 337 1.23 11.18 -11.44
N LEU A 338 1.66 12.43 -11.55
CA LEU A 338 2.02 13.28 -10.42
C LEU A 338 1.21 14.59 -10.51
N ARG A 339 0.14 14.65 -9.75
CA ARG A 339 -0.76 15.81 -9.72
C ARG A 339 -0.37 16.77 -8.60
N ILE A 340 -0.43 18.07 -8.87
CA ILE A 340 -0.43 19.11 -7.84
C ILE A 340 -1.90 19.49 -7.61
N PRO A 341 -2.58 19.00 -6.57
CA PRO A 341 -3.99 19.31 -6.36
C PRO A 341 -4.22 20.81 -6.16
N ALA A 342 -5.39 21.30 -6.55
CA ALA A 342 -5.85 22.64 -6.20
C ALA A 342 -5.94 22.78 -4.67
N GLY A 343 -5.73 23.99 -4.17
CA GLY A 343 -5.77 24.31 -2.75
C GLY A 343 -5.06 25.63 -2.46
N SER A 344 -5.00 26.03 -1.19
CA SER A 344 -4.28 27.21 -0.76
C SER A 344 -2.78 27.09 -1.03
N ASP A 345 -2.08 28.21 -1.00
CA ASP A 345 -0.64 28.26 -1.25
C ASP A 345 0.15 27.40 -0.25
N ASP A 346 -0.30 27.35 1.01
CA ASP A 346 0.33 26.57 2.08
C ASP A 346 -0.01 25.08 2.04
N ALA A 347 -1.07 24.70 1.29
CA ALA A 347 -1.52 23.29 1.15
C ALA A 347 -0.94 22.59 -0.09
N LYS A 348 0.12 23.14 -0.70
CA LYS A 348 0.76 22.52 -1.87
C LYS A 348 1.31 21.14 -1.51
N ARG A 349 0.99 20.16 -2.36
CA ARG A 349 1.39 18.76 -2.23
C ARG A 349 1.48 18.10 -3.58
N ILE A 350 2.08 16.94 -3.63
CA ILE A 350 2.13 16.07 -4.82
C ILE A 350 1.26 14.85 -4.53
N GLU A 351 0.36 14.55 -5.42
CA GLU A 351 -0.44 13.33 -5.42
C GLU A 351 0.14 12.34 -6.43
N HIS A 352 0.56 11.19 -5.94
CA HIS A 352 0.94 10.04 -6.75
C HIS A 352 -0.32 9.22 -7.07
N ARG A 353 -0.56 8.92 -8.38
CA ARG A 353 -1.83 8.35 -8.86
C ARG A 353 -1.70 6.96 -9.48
N VAL A 354 -0.51 6.38 -9.53
CA VAL A 354 -0.27 5.14 -10.30
C VAL A 354 -0.42 3.87 -9.48
N ALA A 355 -0.07 3.91 -8.19
CA ALA A 355 -0.17 2.71 -7.37
C ALA A 355 -1.59 2.14 -7.37
N SER A 356 -1.69 0.82 -7.55
CA SER A 356 -2.96 0.10 -7.45
C SER A 356 -3.34 -0.14 -6.00
N SER A 357 -4.64 -0.28 -5.74
CA SER A 357 -5.16 -0.39 -4.37
C SER A 357 -4.77 -1.68 -3.65
N ASP A 358 -4.30 -2.69 -4.38
CA ASP A 358 -3.74 -3.94 -3.85
C ASP A 358 -2.24 -3.87 -3.53
N ALA A 359 -1.56 -2.74 -3.85
CA ALA A 359 -0.14 -2.57 -3.56
C ALA A 359 0.14 -2.48 -2.04
N ASN A 360 1.32 -2.90 -1.61
CA ASN A 360 1.73 -2.82 -0.21
C ASN A 360 2.01 -1.37 0.21
N PRO A 361 1.26 -0.78 1.17
CA PRO A 361 1.38 0.65 1.51
C PRO A 361 2.74 1.04 2.06
N TYR A 362 3.41 0.16 2.79
CA TYR A 362 4.77 0.41 3.30
C TYR A 362 5.79 0.55 2.18
N LEU A 363 5.71 -0.34 1.18
CA LEU A 363 6.66 -0.36 0.06
C LEU A 363 6.40 0.79 -0.91
N VAL A 364 5.14 1.10 -1.20
CA VAL A 364 4.79 2.26 -2.04
C VAL A 364 5.31 3.54 -1.40
N LEU A 365 5.06 3.74 -0.11
CA LEU A 365 5.56 4.92 0.61
C LEU A 365 7.09 4.93 0.68
N ALA A 366 7.75 3.78 0.89
CA ALA A 366 9.22 3.69 0.89
C ALA A 366 9.81 4.13 -0.46
N CYS A 367 9.25 3.66 -1.57
CA CYS A 367 9.69 4.09 -2.89
C CYS A 367 9.48 5.59 -3.09
N LEU A 368 8.31 6.14 -2.79
CA LEU A 368 8.06 7.58 -2.93
C LEU A 368 8.98 8.42 -2.05
N LEU A 369 9.24 8.01 -0.81
CA LEU A 369 10.21 8.69 0.07
C LEU A 369 11.64 8.62 -0.47
N ALA A 370 12.03 7.50 -1.09
CA ALA A 370 13.33 7.38 -1.75
C ALA A 370 13.48 8.39 -2.90
N GLY A 371 12.46 8.47 -3.77
CA GLY A 371 12.39 9.48 -4.83
C GLY A 371 12.40 10.90 -4.29
N LEU A 372 11.57 11.19 -3.30
CA LEU A 372 11.48 12.50 -2.64
C LEU A 372 12.83 12.96 -2.10
N HIS A 373 13.50 12.10 -1.33
CA HIS A 373 14.82 12.40 -0.77
C HIS A 373 15.87 12.61 -1.88
N ASN A 374 15.89 11.72 -2.90
CA ASN A 374 16.81 11.84 -4.02
C ASN A 374 16.62 13.18 -4.77
N GLY A 375 15.37 13.55 -5.06
CA GLY A 375 15.04 14.79 -5.78
C GLY A 375 15.44 16.05 -5.01
N LEU A 376 15.08 16.12 -3.72
CA LEU A 376 15.37 17.28 -2.87
C LEU A 376 16.85 17.44 -2.58
N THR A 377 17.58 16.34 -2.33
CA THR A 377 19.01 16.36 -2.01
C THR A 377 19.86 16.73 -3.22
N ASN A 378 19.53 16.23 -4.40
CA ASN A 378 20.30 16.49 -5.62
C ASN A 378 19.72 17.65 -6.46
N GLU A 379 18.72 18.36 -5.95
CA GLU A 379 18.03 19.48 -6.62
C GLU A 379 17.65 19.15 -8.07
N LEU A 380 17.10 17.97 -8.31
CA LEU A 380 16.75 17.49 -9.64
C LEU A 380 15.72 18.42 -10.32
N THR A 381 15.73 18.41 -11.65
CA THR A 381 14.76 19.15 -12.47
C THR A 381 13.83 18.15 -13.14
N PRO A 382 12.49 18.34 -13.05
CA PRO A 382 11.55 17.45 -13.68
C PRO A 382 11.50 17.59 -15.20
N SER A 383 10.90 16.62 -15.87
CA SER A 383 10.48 16.75 -17.28
C SER A 383 9.51 17.94 -17.45
N ASN A 384 9.21 18.29 -18.68
CA ASN A 384 8.22 19.31 -18.96
C ASN A 384 6.86 18.92 -18.35
N GLN A 385 6.17 19.90 -17.79
CA GLN A 385 4.80 19.71 -17.31
C GLN A 385 3.84 19.56 -18.50
N VAL A 386 2.75 18.86 -18.29
CA VAL A 386 1.63 18.85 -19.25
C VAL A 386 0.87 20.17 -19.11
N ASP A 387 0.76 20.90 -20.22
CA ASP A 387 0.09 22.20 -20.23
C ASP A 387 -1.42 22.05 -20.42
N PHE A 388 -2.19 22.95 -19.79
CA PHE A 388 -3.63 23.05 -19.98
C PHE A 388 -4.00 23.62 -21.36
N ASP A 389 -3.14 24.51 -21.87
CA ASP A 389 -3.47 25.29 -23.06
C ASP A 389 -3.31 24.52 -24.38
N ASN A 390 -2.54 23.44 -24.39
CA ASN A 390 -2.27 22.64 -25.60
C ASN A 390 -3.25 21.49 -25.84
N ASN A 391 -4.22 21.26 -24.96
CA ASN A 391 -5.23 20.17 -25.04
C ASN A 391 -4.64 18.78 -25.38
N GLU A 392 -3.33 18.61 -25.23
CA GLU A 392 -2.64 17.35 -25.38
C GLU A 392 -2.72 16.62 -24.06
N GLY A 393 -3.63 15.63 -23.98
CA GLY A 393 -3.79 14.79 -22.82
C GLY A 393 -2.48 14.09 -22.47
N ALA A 394 -2.20 13.99 -21.18
CA ALA A 394 -1.00 13.33 -20.67
C ALA A 394 -0.95 11.83 -21.00
N ASP A 395 -2.05 11.26 -21.44
CA ASP A 395 -2.28 9.84 -21.68
C ASP A 395 -2.30 9.44 -23.17
N LYS A 396 -1.98 10.36 -24.09
CA LYS A 396 -2.05 10.07 -25.53
C LYS A 396 -1.07 9.00 -26.01
N GLU A 397 0.10 8.88 -25.36
CA GLU A 397 1.07 7.82 -25.67
C GLU A 397 1.73 7.32 -24.39
N ALA A 398 1.77 5.99 -24.24
CA ALA A 398 2.59 5.37 -23.20
C ALA A 398 4.06 5.69 -23.49
N ASP A 399 4.81 6.03 -22.45
CA ASP A 399 6.25 6.20 -22.55
C ASP A 399 6.87 4.89 -23.05
N ILE A 400 7.79 4.98 -24.01
CA ILE A 400 8.49 3.82 -24.57
C ILE A 400 9.21 2.99 -23.50
N ASP A 401 9.63 3.65 -22.42
CA ASP A 401 10.33 3.03 -21.29
C ASP A 401 9.39 2.43 -20.24
N MET A 402 8.08 2.58 -20.37
CA MET A 402 7.11 2.03 -19.43
C MET A 402 7.07 0.51 -19.51
N PRO A 403 7.23 -0.22 -18.40
CA PRO A 403 7.06 -1.67 -18.37
C PRO A 403 5.64 -2.06 -18.79
N LYS A 404 5.52 -2.97 -19.74
CA LYS A 404 4.23 -3.43 -20.29
C LYS A 404 3.66 -4.64 -19.52
N ASN A 405 4.50 -5.33 -18.78
CA ASN A 405 4.15 -6.48 -17.99
C ASN A 405 5.07 -6.60 -16.76
N MET A 406 4.76 -7.57 -15.93
CA MET A 406 5.45 -7.77 -14.66
C MET A 406 6.92 -8.18 -14.84
N ASP A 407 7.25 -8.99 -15.87
CA ASP A 407 8.62 -9.44 -16.13
C ASP A 407 9.54 -8.26 -16.45
N GLN A 408 9.10 -7.37 -17.35
CA GLN A 408 9.84 -6.16 -17.68
C GLN A 408 10.00 -5.25 -16.45
N ALA A 409 8.96 -5.13 -15.65
CA ALA A 409 8.98 -4.32 -14.44
C ALA A 409 9.95 -4.89 -13.40
N LEU A 410 9.96 -6.21 -13.17
CA LEU A 410 10.88 -6.87 -12.24
C LEU A 410 12.33 -6.77 -12.68
N ALA A 411 12.62 -6.97 -13.96
CA ALA A 411 13.97 -6.81 -14.50
C ALA A 411 14.51 -5.38 -14.27
N ARG A 412 13.65 -4.38 -14.48
CA ARG A 412 13.98 -2.98 -14.25
C ARG A 412 14.19 -2.68 -12.76
N PHE A 413 13.30 -3.13 -11.91
CA PHE A 413 13.38 -3.01 -10.45
C PHE A 413 14.69 -3.60 -9.93
N GLN A 414 15.00 -4.85 -10.31
CA GLN A 414 16.22 -5.54 -9.87
C GLN A 414 17.49 -4.85 -10.35
N SER A 415 17.47 -4.17 -11.50
CA SER A 415 18.64 -3.44 -12.02
C SER A 415 18.81 -2.04 -11.43
N SER A 416 17.78 -1.48 -10.76
CA SER A 416 17.76 -0.10 -10.28
C SER A 416 18.86 0.21 -9.28
N LYS A 417 19.76 1.13 -9.64
CA LYS A 417 20.81 1.62 -8.73
C LYS A 417 20.23 2.46 -7.60
N LEU A 418 19.17 3.22 -7.91
CA LEU A 418 18.54 4.10 -6.94
C LEU A 418 17.80 3.30 -5.87
N LEU A 419 16.96 2.35 -6.26
CA LEU A 419 16.25 1.51 -5.30
C LEU A 419 17.19 0.63 -4.48
N LYS A 420 18.26 0.09 -5.08
CA LYS A 420 19.34 -0.62 -4.32
C LYS A 420 19.94 0.24 -3.22
N LYS A 421 20.17 1.53 -3.48
CA LYS A 421 20.70 2.47 -2.49
C LYS A 421 19.77 2.65 -1.28
N TYR A 422 18.44 2.73 -1.53
CA TYR A 422 17.47 3.06 -0.48
C TYR A 422 16.86 1.83 0.20
N LEU A 423 16.44 0.83 -0.57
CA LEU A 423 15.79 -0.37 -0.05
C LEU A 423 16.78 -1.47 0.32
N GLY A 424 17.94 -1.51 -0.35
CA GLY A 424 18.93 -2.57 -0.23
C GLY A 424 18.85 -3.59 -1.37
N LYS A 425 20.02 -4.08 -1.81
CA LYS A 425 20.11 -5.09 -2.88
C LYS A 425 19.36 -6.38 -2.51
N GLU A 426 19.56 -6.84 -1.27
CA GLU A 426 19.00 -8.09 -0.77
C GLU A 426 17.46 -8.05 -0.82
N TYR A 427 16.85 -6.92 -0.44
CA TYR A 427 15.40 -6.77 -0.51
C TYR A 427 14.88 -6.77 -1.96
N LEU A 428 15.59 -6.11 -2.89
CA LEU A 428 15.20 -6.13 -4.29
C LEU A 428 15.26 -7.57 -4.85
N ASP A 429 16.31 -8.31 -4.52
CA ASP A 429 16.46 -9.70 -4.95
C ASP A 429 15.37 -10.59 -4.36
N LEU A 430 15.05 -10.42 -3.07
CA LEU A 430 13.99 -11.14 -2.37
C LEU A 430 12.62 -10.86 -3.01
N TYR A 431 12.29 -9.58 -3.19
CA TYR A 431 11.03 -9.16 -3.81
C TYR A 431 10.89 -9.71 -5.24
N THR A 432 11.96 -9.59 -6.03
CA THR A 432 11.99 -10.10 -7.41
C THR A 432 11.77 -11.61 -7.44
N ALA A 433 12.44 -12.35 -6.56
CA ALA A 433 12.31 -13.81 -6.48
C ALA A 433 10.88 -14.25 -6.11
N ALA A 434 10.28 -13.62 -5.10
CA ALA A 434 8.91 -13.92 -4.69
C ALA A 434 7.92 -13.65 -5.84
N LYS A 435 8.05 -12.52 -6.51
CA LYS A 435 7.15 -12.15 -7.62
C LYS A 435 7.40 -12.96 -8.88
N GLN A 436 8.63 -13.38 -9.16
CA GLN A 436 8.91 -14.31 -10.25
C GLN A 436 8.26 -15.67 -10.00
N GLY A 437 8.31 -16.17 -8.76
CA GLY A 437 7.62 -17.42 -8.39
C GLY A 437 6.11 -17.36 -8.64
N GLU A 438 5.46 -16.22 -8.39
CA GLU A 438 4.03 -16.03 -8.75
C GLU A 438 3.80 -16.12 -10.26
N ILE A 439 4.66 -15.47 -11.06
CA ILE A 439 4.55 -15.51 -12.53
C ILE A 439 4.69 -16.94 -13.02
N ASP A 440 5.76 -17.63 -12.61
CA ASP A 440 6.07 -18.99 -13.01
C ASP A 440 4.93 -19.97 -12.64
N HIS A 441 4.35 -19.79 -11.44
CA HIS A 441 3.22 -20.59 -10.99
C HIS A 441 1.98 -20.38 -11.87
N VAL A 442 1.62 -19.12 -12.13
CA VAL A 442 0.46 -18.79 -12.97
C VAL A 442 0.66 -19.34 -14.39
N GLU A 443 1.83 -19.17 -14.99
CA GLU A 443 2.14 -19.67 -16.33
C GLU A 443 2.13 -21.19 -16.42
N SER A 444 2.54 -21.89 -15.36
CA SER A 444 2.55 -23.36 -15.33
C SER A 444 1.20 -23.99 -14.95
N SER A 445 0.32 -23.24 -14.29
CA SER A 445 -0.88 -23.80 -13.66
C SER A 445 -2.20 -23.36 -14.29
N PHE A 446 -2.19 -22.25 -15.03
CA PHE A 446 -3.40 -21.68 -15.61
C PHE A 446 -3.29 -21.55 -17.11
N VAL A 447 -4.00 -22.43 -17.83
CA VAL A 447 -4.36 -22.18 -19.22
C VAL A 447 -5.71 -21.46 -19.22
N PRO A 448 -5.80 -20.20 -19.69
CA PRO A 448 -7.05 -19.48 -19.76
C PRO A 448 -8.08 -20.29 -20.57
N ARG A 449 -9.35 -20.28 -20.11
CA ARG A 449 -10.42 -20.99 -20.81
C ARG A 449 -10.52 -20.58 -22.27
N GLU A 450 -10.28 -19.29 -22.52
CA GLU A 450 -10.27 -18.71 -23.86
C GLU A 450 -9.21 -19.34 -24.77
N GLU A 451 -8.07 -19.79 -24.24
CA GLU A 451 -7.06 -20.52 -25.02
C GLU A 451 -7.57 -21.90 -25.43
N TYR A 452 -8.29 -22.61 -24.54
CA TYR A 452 -8.93 -23.86 -24.91
C TYR A 452 -9.94 -23.64 -26.02
N ASP A 453 -10.77 -22.59 -25.92
CA ASP A 453 -11.80 -22.29 -26.91
C ASP A 453 -11.20 -21.86 -28.28
N LEU A 454 -9.95 -21.36 -28.32
CA LEU A 454 -9.26 -20.94 -29.52
C LEU A 454 -8.46 -22.07 -30.19
N TYR A 455 -7.92 -23.02 -29.41
CA TYR A 455 -6.94 -23.98 -29.92
C TYR A 455 -7.41 -25.45 -29.85
N LEU A 456 -8.55 -25.75 -29.22
CA LEU A 456 -9.22 -27.05 -29.25
C LEU A 456 -10.48 -27.00 -30.10
#